data_630fc2d321dac03451b546fc4777449e
#
_entry.id   630fc2d321dac03451b546fc4777449e
#
_cell.length_a   1.000
_cell.length_b   1.000
_cell.length_c   1.000
_cell.angle_alpha   90.00
_cell.angle_beta   90.00
_cell.angle_gamma   90.00
#
_symmetry.space_group_name_H-M   'P 1'
#
loop_
_entity.id
_entity.type
_entity.pdbx_description
1 polymer ?
#
loop_
_entity_poly.entity_id
_entity_poly.type
_entity_poly.pdbx_seq_one_letter_code
_entity_poly.pdbx_strand_id
1 'polypeptide(L)'
;GLGDVYKRQVLAPTRELVNQIDEVIQPLAEAYDMSTVTVYGGVSYARQVAGLRAGADIVVACPGRLEDLLRQGKLSLDAVEITILDEADEMADMGFLPPVTRLLEQTDSRGQRMLFSATLDHGVDALVKRFLPDAKVHAVSSVVSQVDTMTHHVFEVSQGNKHEVIRLLASGTGKRILFTRTKFQAKKMAKKLIDEGIPAVDLQGNLSQKQRDRNLLAFEKGLVRVLVATDVAARGIDVHDVTLVVQTDPPADPKSFLHRSGRTARAGEQGDVVTLVLPNQARSTRQMMKRAGIRVKSVAITPASEDLTELVGEHAPVVEGWSLDKALEALRRSE
;
A
#
# COMPACT_ATOMS: atom_id res chain seq x y z
N GLY A 1 -19.54 -24.27 24.63
CA GLY A 1 -18.40 -24.59 23.81
C GLY A 1 -18.03 -23.41 22.97
N LEU A 2 -16.75 -23.10 22.84
CA LEU A 2 -16.22 -22.24 21.80
C LEU A 2 -16.63 -22.89 20.48
N GLY A 3 -17.29 -22.15 19.59
CA GLY A 3 -17.69 -22.63 18.26
C GLY A 3 -16.49 -23.15 17.46
N ASP A 4 -16.76 -23.80 16.35
CA ASP A 4 -15.77 -24.48 15.53
C ASP A 4 -14.53 -23.61 15.32
N VAL A 5 -13.38 -24.21 15.59
CA VAL A 5 -12.06 -23.56 15.60
C VAL A 5 -11.58 -23.48 14.16
N TYR A 6 -11.28 -22.32 13.64
CA TYR A 6 -10.77 -22.19 12.29
C TYR A 6 -9.38 -22.85 12.13
N LYS A 7 -9.11 -23.33 10.92
CA LYS A 7 -7.91 -24.12 10.64
C LYS A 7 -6.85 -23.39 9.84
N ARG A 8 -7.21 -22.30 9.21
CA ARG A 8 -6.33 -21.55 8.30
C ARG A 8 -6.37 -20.07 8.61
N GLN A 9 -5.21 -19.45 8.70
CA GLN A 9 -5.11 -18.01 8.90
C GLN A 9 -4.11 -17.37 7.94
N VAL A 10 -4.45 -16.15 7.52
CA VAL A 10 -3.56 -15.25 6.79
C VAL A 10 -3.41 -13.99 7.61
N LEU A 11 -2.18 -13.61 7.93
CA LEU A 11 -1.85 -12.37 8.62
C LEU A 11 -1.27 -11.36 7.66
N ALA A 12 -1.82 -10.17 7.62
CA ALA A 12 -1.38 -9.08 6.75
C ALA A 12 -1.34 -7.74 7.52
N PRO A 13 -0.44 -6.80 7.13
CA PRO A 13 -0.21 -5.57 7.89
C PRO A 13 -1.38 -4.58 7.87
N THR A 14 -2.18 -4.56 6.81
CA THR A 14 -3.20 -3.55 6.58
C THR A 14 -4.57 -4.16 6.30
N ARG A 15 -5.62 -3.39 6.58
CA ARG A 15 -7.01 -3.78 6.31
C ARG A 15 -7.29 -3.91 4.82
N GLU A 16 -6.70 -3.03 4.05
CA GLU A 16 -6.81 -3.01 2.59
C GLU A 16 -6.30 -4.34 2.02
N LEU A 17 -5.11 -4.78 2.44
CA LEU A 17 -4.55 -6.05 2.01
C LEU A 17 -5.38 -7.24 2.54
N VAL A 18 -5.87 -7.18 3.78
CA VAL A 18 -6.79 -8.21 4.32
C VAL A 18 -8.04 -8.36 3.43
N ASN A 19 -8.66 -7.25 3.02
CA ASN A 19 -9.83 -7.29 2.15
C ASN A 19 -9.49 -7.84 0.76
N GLN A 20 -8.37 -7.41 0.15
CA GLN A 20 -7.93 -7.90 -1.15
C GLN A 20 -7.65 -9.42 -1.13
N ILE A 21 -6.99 -9.90 -0.08
CA ILE A 21 -6.76 -11.33 0.12
C ILE A 21 -8.09 -12.08 0.26
N ASP A 22 -9.02 -11.54 1.04
CA ASP A 22 -10.33 -12.14 1.26
C ASP A 22 -11.15 -12.18 -0.03
N GLU A 23 -11.17 -11.11 -0.82
CA GLU A 23 -11.84 -11.03 -2.13
C GLU A 23 -11.36 -12.12 -3.10
N VAL A 24 -10.09 -12.49 -3.04
CA VAL A 24 -9.52 -13.58 -3.86
C VAL A 24 -9.82 -14.96 -3.28
N ILE A 25 -9.73 -15.10 -1.95
CA ILE A 25 -9.90 -16.41 -1.28
C ILE A 25 -11.37 -16.79 -1.16
N GLN A 26 -12.28 -15.83 -0.92
CA GLN A 26 -13.69 -16.10 -0.66
C GLN A 26 -14.35 -16.94 -1.75
N PRO A 27 -14.29 -16.61 -3.05
CA PRO A 27 -14.92 -17.44 -4.10
C PRO A 27 -14.29 -18.85 -4.22
N LEU A 28 -13.01 -18.97 -3.90
CA LEU A 28 -12.34 -20.27 -3.87
C LEU A 28 -12.80 -21.09 -2.66
N ALA A 29 -12.91 -20.47 -1.50
CA ALA A 29 -13.40 -21.12 -0.28
C ALA A 29 -14.85 -21.59 -0.45
N GLU A 30 -15.73 -20.76 -0.99
CA GLU A 30 -17.13 -21.10 -1.27
C GLU A 30 -17.25 -22.32 -2.22
N ALA A 31 -16.36 -22.47 -3.20
CA ALA A 31 -16.34 -23.62 -4.10
C ALA A 31 -16.03 -24.96 -3.38
N TYR A 32 -15.51 -24.89 -2.16
CA TYR A 32 -15.21 -26.03 -1.29
C TYR A 32 -16.08 -26.07 -0.03
N ASP A 33 -17.22 -25.39 -0.04
CA ASP A 33 -18.13 -25.26 1.11
C ASP A 33 -17.45 -24.69 2.38
N MET A 34 -16.41 -23.86 2.20
CA MET A 34 -15.70 -23.18 3.28
C MET A 34 -16.10 -21.70 3.35
N SER A 35 -15.98 -21.13 4.54
CA SER A 35 -16.28 -19.73 4.80
C SER A 35 -15.04 -18.96 5.24
N THR A 36 -15.02 -17.66 4.93
CA THR A 36 -13.97 -16.73 5.33
C THR A 36 -14.49 -15.69 6.31
N VAL A 37 -13.60 -15.16 7.14
CA VAL A 37 -13.89 -14.00 7.98
C VAL A 37 -12.69 -13.05 8.03
N THR A 38 -12.95 -11.76 7.87
CA THR A 38 -11.92 -10.73 8.01
C THR A 38 -11.89 -10.16 9.42
N VAL A 39 -10.67 -9.97 9.98
CA VAL A 39 -10.46 -9.50 11.36
C VAL A 39 -9.44 -8.37 11.37
N TYR A 40 -9.89 -7.14 11.62
CA TYR A 40 -9.01 -5.95 11.69
C TYR A 40 -9.62 -4.82 12.53
N GLY A 41 -8.80 -3.85 12.91
CA GLY A 41 -9.19 -2.70 13.72
C GLY A 41 -10.08 -1.69 12.98
N GLY A 42 -10.79 -0.83 13.74
CA GLY A 42 -11.60 0.27 13.19
C GLY A 42 -12.99 -0.11 12.69
N VAL A 43 -13.40 -1.36 12.87
CA VAL A 43 -14.76 -1.86 12.61
C VAL A 43 -15.33 -2.53 13.85
N SER A 44 -16.65 -2.79 13.85
CA SER A 44 -17.35 -3.36 15.00
C SER A 44 -16.82 -4.73 15.41
N TYR A 45 -16.54 -4.90 16.69
CA TYR A 45 -16.22 -6.19 17.31
C TYR A 45 -17.31 -7.23 17.10
N ALA A 46 -18.57 -6.81 17.29
CA ALA A 46 -19.71 -7.72 17.26
C ALA A 46 -19.82 -8.47 15.93
N ARG A 47 -19.58 -7.79 14.82
CA ARG A 47 -19.63 -8.40 13.48
C ARG A 47 -18.53 -9.45 13.29
N GLN A 48 -17.31 -9.15 13.73
CA GLN A 48 -16.18 -10.09 13.61
C GLN A 48 -16.36 -11.31 14.52
N VAL A 49 -16.79 -11.08 15.76
CA VAL A 49 -17.09 -12.17 16.70
C VAL A 49 -18.25 -13.03 16.22
N ALA A 50 -19.28 -12.45 15.59
CA ALA A 50 -20.38 -13.21 15.00
C ALA A 50 -19.89 -14.12 13.86
N GLY A 51 -19.04 -13.62 12.96
CA GLY A 51 -18.43 -14.42 11.89
C GLY A 51 -17.58 -15.57 12.43
N LEU A 52 -16.74 -15.32 13.43
CA LEU A 52 -15.94 -16.37 14.07
C LEU A 52 -16.81 -17.44 14.76
N ARG A 53 -17.89 -17.02 15.41
CA ARG A 53 -18.84 -17.95 16.06
C ARG A 53 -19.69 -18.75 15.07
N ALA A 54 -19.88 -18.24 13.87
CA ALA A 54 -20.58 -18.96 12.81
C ALA A 54 -19.77 -20.13 12.24
N GLY A 55 -18.51 -20.29 12.67
CA GLY A 55 -17.66 -21.41 12.26
C GLY A 55 -16.87 -21.11 10.98
N ALA A 56 -16.21 -19.94 10.92
CA ALA A 56 -15.34 -19.64 9.77
C ALA A 56 -14.20 -20.66 9.65
N ASP A 57 -13.88 -21.09 8.42
CA ASP A 57 -12.79 -22.01 8.12
C ASP A 57 -11.46 -21.30 7.93
N ILE A 58 -11.51 -20.08 7.40
CA ILE A 58 -10.35 -19.27 7.05
C ILE A 58 -10.51 -17.89 7.69
N VAL A 59 -9.49 -17.46 8.41
CA VAL A 59 -9.40 -16.11 9.00
C VAL A 59 -8.35 -15.29 8.28
N VAL A 60 -8.72 -14.15 7.73
CA VAL A 60 -7.77 -13.18 7.16
C VAL A 60 -7.71 -11.98 8.10
N ALA A 61 -6.55 -11.67 8.67
CA ALA A 61 -6.49 -10.77 9.80
C ALA A 61 -5.29 -9.81 9.83
N CYS A 62 -5.51 -8.64 10.44
CA CYS A 62 -4.40 -7.83 10.96
C CYS A 62 -4.01 -8.33 12.36
N PRO A 63 -2.71 -8.48 12.65
CA PRO A 63 -2.21 -9.12 13.87
C PRO A 63 -2.74 -8.51 15.16
N GLY A 64 -2.81 -7.19 15.27
CA GLY A 64 -3.21 -6.52 16.50
C GLY A 64 -4.67 -6.79 16.93
N ARG A 65 -5.62 -6.82 15.98
CA ARG A 65 -7.03 -7.12 16.29
C ARG A 65 -7.24 -8.61 16.56
N LEU A 66 -6.53 -9.49 15.86
CA LEU A 66 -6.61 -10.92 16.11
C LEU A 66 -6.10 -11.27 17.50
N GLU A 67 -4.95 -10.71 17.90
CA GLU A 67 -4.42 -10.86 19.25
C GLU A 67 -5.37 -10.33 20.33
N ASP A 68 -6.02 -9.20 20.07
CA ASP A 68 -6.97 -8.64 21.00
C ASP A 68 -8.20 -9.54 21.21
N LEU A 69 -8.74 -10.12 20.14
CA LEU A 69 -9.84 -11.11 20.22
C LEU A 69 -9.41 -12.39 20.94
N LEU A 70 -8.18 -12.85 20.71
CA LEU A 70 -7.58 -13.99 21.39
C LEU A 70 -7.48 -13.74 22.91
N ARG A 71 -6.94 -12.58 23.32
CA ARG A 71 -6.86 -12.19 24.74
C ARG A 71 -8.24 -12.08 25.42
N GLN A 72 -9.28 -11.74 24.67
CA GLN A 72 -10.65 -11.71 25.18
C GLN A 72 -11.33 -13.09 25.19
N GLY A 73 -10.64 -14.15 24.82
CA GLY A 73 -11.20 -15.52 24.77
C GLY A 73 -12.31 -15.68 23.73
N LYS A 74 -12.30 -14.87 22.66
CA LYS A 74 -13.31 -14.94 21.59
C LYS A 74 -12.97 -15.96 20.51
N LEU A 75 -11.73 -16.43 20.48
CA LEU A 75 -11.22 -17.47 19.59
C LEU A 75 -10.08 -18.24 20.26
N SER A 76 -9.70 -19.40 19.70
CA SER A 76 -8.48 -20.16 20.00
C SER A 76 -7.70 -20.39 18.71
N LEU A 77 -6.38 -20.54 18.84
CA LEU A 77 -5.48 -20.86 17.73
C LEU A 77 -5.01 -22.31 17.73
N ASP A 78 -5.46 -23.11 18.68
CA ASP A 78 -4.97 -24.50 18.92
C ASP A 78 -5.22 -25.44 17.73
N ALA A 79 -6.25 -25.15 16.92
CA ALA A 79 -6.59 -25.96 15.74
C ALA A 79 -6.06 -25.36 14.42
N VAL A 80 -5.25 -24.32 14.45
CA VAL A 80 -4.70 -23.71 13.25
C VAL A 80 -3.62 -24.60 12.65
N GLU A 81 -3.91 -25.16 11.49
CA GLU A 81 -3.04 -26.06 10.74
C GLU A 81 -2.18 -25.33 9.70
N ILE A 82 -2.65 -24.19 9.18
CA ILE A 82 -1.96 -23.40 8.15
C ILE A 82 -1.91 -21.94 8.58
N THR A 83 -0.71 -21.36 8.61
CA THR A 83 -0.49 -19.93 8.83
C THR A 83 0.30 -19.33 7.68
N ILE A 84 -0.22 -18.25 7.10
CA ILE A 84 0.41 -17.46 6.05
C ILE A 84 0.70 -16.07 6.62
N LEU A 85 1.92 -15.61 6.47
CA LEU A 85 2.35 -14.24 6.76
C LEU A 85 2.58 -13.53 5.43
N ASP A 86 1.80 -12.51 5.11
CA ASP A 86 1.97 -11.73 3.90
C ASP A 86 2.48 -10.33 4.20
N GLU A 87 3.35 -9.82 3.35
CA GLU A 87 4.10 -8.57 3.60
C GLU A 87 4.75 -8.54 4.99
N ALA A 88 5.54 -9.59 5.31
CA ALA A 88 6.15 -9.73 6.64
C ALA A 88 7.11 -8.60 7.01
N ASP A 89 7.85 -8.08 6.04
CA ASP A 89 8.74 -6.92 6.23
C ASP A 89 7.96 -5.63 6.52
N GLU A 90 6.76 -5.49 5.95
CA GLU A 90 5.87 -4.40 6.25
C GLU A 90 5.28 -4.52 7.67
N MET A 91 4.91 -5.75 8.08
CA MET A 91 4.51 -6.00 9.47
C MET A 91 5.64 -5.65 10.45
N ALA A 92 6.90 -5.90 10.09
CA ALA A 92 8.07 -5.51 10.86
C ALA A 92 8.18 -3.98 11.00
N ASP A 93 8.08 -3.26 9.90
CA ASP A 93 8.16 -1.80 9.88
C ASP A 93 7.03 -1.12 10.66
N MET A 94 5.86 -1.73 10.69
CA MET A 94 4.70 -1.25 11.47
C MET A 94 4.75 -1.66 12.94
N GLY A 95 5.78 -2.40 13.37
CA GLY A 95 5.93 -2.86 14.77
C GLY A 95 5.02 -4.03 15.14
N PHE A 96 4.54 -4.80 14.17
CA PHE A 96 3.64 -5.95 14.39
C PHE A 96 4.38 -7.27 14.67
N LEU A 97 5.72 -7.29 14.67
CA LEU A 97 6.45 -8.53 14.97
C LEU A 97 6.13 -9.11 16.37
N PRO A 98 6.02 -8.31 17.45
CA PRO A 98 5.65 -8.87 18.76
C PRO A 98 4.27 -9.54 18.77
N PRO A 99 3.17 -8.93 18.29
CA PRO A 99 1.89 -9.64 18.20
C PRO A 99 1.92 -10.84 17.25
N VAL A 100 2.60 -10.77 16.10
CA VAL A 100 2.77 -11.92 15.19
C VAL A 100 3.48 -13.07 15.91
N THR A 101 4.55 -12.80 16.63
CA THR A 101 5.28 -13.80 17.42
C THR A 101 4.36 -14.49 18.42
N ARG A 102 3.59 -13.75 19.20
CA ARG A 102 2.66 -14.32 20.20
C ARG A 102 1.52 -15.13 19.58
N LEU A 103 1.05 -14.74 18.39
CA LEU A 103 0.06 -15.52 17.64
C LEU A 103 0.65 -16.83 17.15
N LEU A 104 1.86 -16.83 16.58
CA LEU A 104 2.54 -18.04 16.09
C LEU A 104 2.87 -19.02 17.22
N GLU A 105 3.21 -18.52 18.40
CA GLU A 105 3.48 -19.36 19.60
C GLU A 105 2.28 -20.18 20.06
N GLN A 106 1.06 -19.75 19.69
CA GLN A 106 -0.18 -20.41 20.08
C GLN A 106 -0.77 -21.31 18.98
N THR A 107 -0.13 -21.38 17.82
CA THR A 107 -0.52 -22.33 16.75
C THR A 107 0.27 -23.64 16.87
N ASP A 108 -0.26 -24.75 16.36
CA ASP A 108 0.45 -26.02 16.32
C ASP A 108 1.82 -25.85 15.62
N SER A 109 2.88 -26.27 16.29
CA SER A 109 4.25 -26.18 15.77
C SER A 109 4.48 -27.05 14.53
N ARG A 110 3.65 -28.09 14.33
CA ARG A 110 3.68 -28.99 13.17
C ARG A 110 2.84 -28.46 11.99
N GLY A 111 2.08 -27.38 12.19
CA GLY A 111 1.28 -26.75 11.16
C GLY A 111 2.15 -26.19 10.03
N GLN A 112 1.59 -26.13 8.84
CA GLN A 112 2.26 -25.52 7.70
C GLN A 112 2.37 -24.00 7.90
N ARG A 113 3.56 -23.45 7.68
CA ARG A 113 3.80 -22.00 7.74
C ARG A 113 4.43 -21.51 6.45
N MET A 114 3.88 -20.43 5.92
CA MET A 114 4.37 -19.74 4.74
C MET A 114 4.60 -18.28 5.07
N LEU A 115 5.66 -17.70 4.52
CA LEU A 115 6.00 -16.30 4.72
C LEU A 115 6.34 -15.67 3.36
N PHE A 116 5.66 -14.59 3.06
CA PHE A 116 5.88 -13.77 1.88
C PHE A 116 6.42 -12.40 2.33
N SER A 117 7.51 -11.97 1.72
CA SER A 117 8.19 -10.73 2.07
C SER A 117 9.05 -10.25 0.91
N ALA A 118 9.08 -8.94 0.68
CA ALA A 118 9.99 -8.35 -0.29
C ALA A 118 11.44 -8.36 0.21
N THR A 119 11.65 -8.30 1.53
CA THR A 119 12.97 -8.32 2.15
C THR A 119 13.01 -9.28 3.33
N LEU A 120 14.18 -9.89 3.55
CA LEU A 120 14.49 -10.69 4.75
C LEU A 120 15.46 -9.89 5.63
N ASP A 121 14.98 -8.78 6.17
CA ASP A 121 15.76 -7.98 7.13
C ASP A 121 15.83 -8.65 8.52
N HIS A 122 16.56 -8.05 9.45
CA HIS A 122 16.82 -8.62 10.77
C HIS A 122 15.56 -9.01 11.55
N GLY A 123 14.45 -8.33 11.37
CA GLY A 123 13.19 -8.64 12.06
C GLY A 123 12.50 -9.86 11.45
N VAL A 124 12.39 -9.91 10.14
CA VAL A 124 11.78 -11.02 9.39
C VAL A 124 12.64 -12.27 9.50
N ASP A 125 13.98 -12.13 9.39
CA ASP A 125 14.93 -13.23 9.55
C ASP A 125 14.77 -13.93 10.91
N ALA A 126 14.53 -13.19 11.99
CA ALA A 126 14.27 -13.74 13.31
C ALA A 126 12.99 -14.59 13.36
N LEU A 127 11.90 -14.15 12.69
CA LEU A 127 10.68 -14.94 12.56
C LEU A 127 10.92 -16.23 11.78
N VAL A 128 11.62 -16.13 10.64
CA VAL A 128 11.93 -17.30 9.79
C VAL A 128 12.74 -18.33 10.61
N LYS A 129 13.81 -17.93 11.26
CA LYS A 129 14.65 -18.81 12.08
C LYS A 129 13.89 -19.50 13.20
N ARG A 130 12.94 -18.80 13.80
CA ARG A 130 12.20 -19.31 14.95
C ARG A 130 11.03 -20.21 14.57
N PHE A 131 10.28 -19.85 13.53
CA PHE A 131 8.98 -20.47 13.22
C PHE A 131 8.91 -21.26 11.92
N LEU A 132 9.92 -21.12 11.06
CA LEU A 132 10.00 -21.84 9.79
C LEU A 132 11.33 -22.61 9.69
N PRO A 133 11.59 -23.58 10.60
CA PRO A 133 12.79 -24.40 10.50
C PRO A 133 12.74 -25.17 9.16
N ASP A 134 13.86 -25.28 8.48
CA ASP A 134 14.00 -25.96 7.19
C ASP A 134 13.12 -25.40 6.05
N ALA A 135 12.81 -24.09 6.12
CA ALA A 135 12.01 -23.44 5.09
C ALA A 135 12.63 -23.57 3.71
N LYS A 136 11.81 -23.95 2.73
CA LYS A 136 12.20 -23.86 1.32
C LYS A 136 12.09 -22.39 0.89
N VAL A 137 13.22 -21.81 0.53
CA VAL A 137 13.27 -20.41 0.06
C VAL A 137 13.09 -20.38 -1.45
N HIS A 138 12.09 -19.64 -1.87
CA HIS A 138 11.85 -19.32 -3.27
C HIS A 138 12.03 -17.82 -3.46
N ALA A 139 13.08 -17.43 -4.16
CA ALA A 139 13.31 -16.04 -4.51
C ALA A 139 12.98 -15.82 -5.99
N VAL A 140 12.09 -14.88 -6.25
CA VAL A 140 11.90 -14.38 -7.61
C VAL A 140 12.98 -13.32 -7.83
N SER A 141 13.78 -13.46 -8.87
CA SER A 141 14.88 -12.53 -9.22
C SER A 141 14.31 -11.20 -9.74
N SER A 142 13.46 -10.54 -8.94
CA SER A 142 12.53 -9.54 -9.44
C SER A 142 12.88 -8.09 -9.12
N VAL A 143 13.84 -7.82 -8.26
CA VAL A 143 14.28 -6.42 -8.07
C VAL A 143 14.92 -5.89 -9.36
N VAL A 144 15.60 -6.74 -10.12
CA VAL A 144 16.20 -6.36 -11.42
C VAL A 144 15.12 -6.27 -12.50
N SER A 145 14.14 -7.16 -12.54
CA SER A 145 13.11 -7.16 -13.60
C SER A 145 12.03 -6.08 -13.41
N GLN A 146 11.71 -5.66 -12.19
CA GLN A 146 10.82 -4.51 -11.96
C GLN A 146 11.51 -3.17 -12.26
N VAL A 147 12.83 -3.08 -12.08
CA VAL A 147 13.60 -1.88 -12.46
C VAL A 147 13.60 -1.69 -13.98
N ASP A 148 13.57 -2.77 -14.77
CA ASP A 148 13.58 -2.72 -16.24
C ASP A 148 12.27 -2.19 -16.86
N THR A 149 11.15 -2.27 -16.13
CA THR A 149 9.84 -1.74 -16.58
C THR A 149 9.55 -0.33 -16.05
N MET A 150 10.40 0.19 -15.15
CA MET A 150 10.26 1.53 -14.58
C MET A 150 11.31 2.47 -15.14
N THR A 151 10.87 3.65 -15.59
CA THR A 151 11.77 4.76 -15.89
C THR A 151 11.89 5.68 -14.68
N HIS A 152 13.10 5.85 -14.18
CA HIS A 152 13.35 6.70 -13.00
C HIS A 152 13.88 8.06 -13.42
N HIS A 153 13.28 9.12 -12.91
CA HIS A 153 13.66 10.50 -13.11
C HIS A 153 14.01 11.16 -11.77
N VAL A 154 15.08 11.90 -11.70
CA VAL A 154 15.44 12.73 -10.55
C VAL A 154 15.52 14.17 -10.99
N PHE A 155 14.57 14.97 -10.55
CA PHE A 155 14.48 16.37 -10.93
C PHE A 155 14.90 17.29 -9.80
N GLU A 156 15.91 18.11 -10.04
CA GLU A 156 16.31 19.18 -9.13
C GLU A 156 15.44 20.41 -9.37
N VAL A 157 14.71 20.79 -8.34
CA VAL A 157 13.78 21.91 -8.37
C VAL A 157 14.15 22.95 -7.32
N SER A 158 13.90 24.22 -7.61
CA SER A 158 14.00 25.27 -6.59
C SER A 158 12.78 25.22 -5.65
N GLN A 159 12.94 25.78 -4.45
CA GLN A 159 11.81 25.91 -3.51
C GLN A 159 10.67 26.73 -4.12
N GLY A 160 10.97 27.70 -4.96
CA GLY A 160 9.98 28.60 -5.57
C GLY A 160 9.14 27.93 -6.68
N ASN A 161 9.73 27.02 -7.45
CA ASN A 161 9.03 26.38 -8.58
C ASN A 161 8.54 24.95 -8.27
N LYS A 162 8.92 24.37 -7.13
CA LYS A 162 8.55 23.01 -6.74
C LYS A 162 7.07 22.72 -6.84
N HIS A 163 6.23 23.64 -6.35
CA HIS A 163 4.79 23.44 -6.39
C HIS A 163 4.25 23.42 -7.81
N GLU A 164 4.71 24.33 -8.66
CA GLU A 164 4.27 24.40 -10.05
C GLU A 164 4.68 23.14 -10.82
N VAL A 165 5.87 22.61 -10.58
CA VAL A 165 6.31 21.31 -11.14
C VAL A 165 5.39 20.18 -10.65
N ILE A 166 5.03 20.14 -9.37
CA ILE A 166 4.07 19.13 -8.85
C ILE A 166 2.71 19.26 -9.53
N ARG A 167 2.20 20.48 -9.69
CA ARG A 167 0.93 20.77 -10.38
C ARG A 167 0.94 20.24 -11.81
N LEU A 168 2.00 20.50 -12.56
CA LEU A 168 2.17 20.00 -13.91
C LEU A 168 2.22 18.47 -13.95
N LEU A 169 3.03 17.83 -13.10
CA LEU A 169 3.07 16.38 -13.01
C LEU A 169 1.71 15.77 -12.63
N ALA A 170 0.89 16.47 -11.87
CA ALA A 170 -0.45 16.03 -11.49
C ALA A 170 -1.50 16.23 -12.61
N SER A 171 -1.26 17.09 -13.59
CA SER A 171 -2.26 17.54 -14.58
C SER A 171 -2.48 16.59 -15.76
N GLY A 172 -1.68 15.58 -15.99
CA GLY A 172 -1.83 14.68 -17.12
C GLY A 172 -3.01 13.70 -16.99
N THR A 173 -3.32 13.00 -18.08
CA THR A 173 -4.50 12.15 -18.21
C THR A 173 -4.44 10.81 -17.48
N GLY A 174 -3.24 10.23 -17.27
CA GLY A 174 -3.08 8.95 -16.57
C GLY A 174 -3.29 9.05 -15.05
N LYS A 175 -3.48 7.91 -14.39
CA LYS A 175 -3.51 7.84 -12.91
C LYS A 175 -2.14 8.13 -12.30
N ARG A 176 -2.11 8.92 -11.24
CA ARG A 176 -0.87 9.38 -10.57
C ARG A 176 -0.96 9.24 -9.07
N ILE A 177 0.13 8.80 -8.46
CA ILE A 177 0.28 8.80 -7.00
C ILE A 177 1.39 9.77 -6.62
N LEU A 178 1.06 10.73 -5.76
CA LEU A 178 1.99 11.72 -5.22
C LEU A 178 2.32 11.37 -3.76
N PHE A 179 3.56 11.01 -3.48
CA PHE A 179 4.00 10.73 -2.11
C PHE A 179 4.50 11.97 -1.41
N THR A 180 3.97 12.21 -0.22
CA THR A 180 4.38 13.29 0.69
C THR A 180 4.91 12.74 1.99
N ARG A 181 5.74 13.52 2.69
CA ARG A 181 6.37 13.10 3.95
C ARG A 181 5.39 13.02 5.11
N THR A 182 4.38 13.90 5.15
CA THR A 182 3.48 14.02 6.30
C THR A 182 2.01 14.03 5.89
N LYS A 183 1.14 13.53 6.79
CA LYS A 183 -0.32 13.56 6.63
C LYS A 183 -0.88 14.97 6.39
N PHE A 184 -0.27 15.96 7.00
CA PHE A 184 -0.67 17.37 6.81
C PHE A 184 -0.35 17.87 5.40
N GLN A 185 0.84 17.53 4.89
CA GLN A 185 1.22 17.84 3.51
C GLN A 185 0.30 17.13 2.50
N ALA A 186 -0.04 15.86 2.72
CA ALA A 186 -0.96 15.13 1.84
C ALA A 186 -2.31 15.83 1.72
N LYS A 187 -2.94 16.14 2.83
CA LYS A 187 -4.23 16.86 2.87
C LYS A 187 -4.16 18.24 2.21
N LYS A 188 -3.11 19.03 2.54
CA LYS A 188 -2.92 20.37 1.99
C LYS A 188 -2.69 20.33 0.47
N MET A 189 -1.90 19.37 0.00
CA MET A 189 -1.58 19.21 -1.43
C MET A 189 -2.81 18.81 -2.23
N ALA A 190 -3.57 17.80 -1.78
CA ALA A 190 -4.81 17.38 -2.44
C ALA A 190 -5.79 18.55 -2.54
N LYS A 191 -5.99 19.31 -1.45
CA LYS A 191 -6.85 20.48 -1.46
C LYS A 191 -6.37 21.52 -2.49
N LYS A 192 -5.07 21.83 -2.49
CA LYS A 192 -4.51 22.85 -3.40
C LYS A 192 -4.67 22.44 -4.87
N LEU A 193 -4.47 21.16 -5.19
CA LEU A 193 -4.70 20.63 -6.54
C LEU A 193 -6.16 20.78 -6.97
N ILE A 194 -7.11 20.49 -6.08
CA ILE A 194 -8.54 20.69 -6.33
C ILE A 194 -8.85 22.18 -6.59
N ASP A 195 -8.32 23.09 -5.77
CA ASP A 195 -8.50 24.53 -5.93
C ASP A 195 -7.92 25.03 -7.27
N GLU A 196 -6.94 24.32 -7.84
CA GLU A 196 -6.32 24.56 -9.15
C GLU A 196 -6.99 23.79 -10.30
N GLY A 197 -8.14 23.15 -10.04
CA GLY A 197 -8.95 22.43 -11.04
C GLY A 197 -8.43 21.03 -11.38
N ILE A 198 -7.56 20.44 -10.55
CA ILE A 198 -7.08 19.06 -10.69
C ILE A 198 -7.76 18.19 -9.63
N PRO A 199 -8.74 17.35 -10.00
CA PRO A 199 -9.39 16.42 -9.08
C PRO A 199 -8.39 15.50 -8.38
N ALA A 200 -8.35 15.56 -7.05
CA ALA A 200 -7.43 14.79 -6.23
C ALA A 200 -8.08 14.33 -4.92
N VAL A 201 -7.61 13.23 -4.39
CA VAL A 201 -7.97 12.76 -3.03
C VAL A 201 -6.70 12.50 -2.24
N ASP A 202 -6.79 12.63 -0.92
CA ASP A 202 -5.69 12.28 -0.01
C ASP A 202 -5.88 10.91 0.61
N LEU A 203 -4.75 10.24 0.92
CA LEU A 203 -4.70 9.01 1.67
C LEU A 203 -3.67 9.15 2.78
N GLN A 204 -4.13 9.32 4.02
CA GLN A 204 -3.27 9.60 5.16
C GLN A 204 -3.88 9.10 6.48
N GLY A 205 -3.05 8.97 7.52
CA GLY A 205 -3.39 8.29 8.76
C GLY A 205 -4.51 8.90 9.62
N ASN A 206 -4.94 10.14 9.37
CA ASN A 206 -6.04 10.77 10.11
C ASN A 206 -7.42 10.54 9.49
N LEU A 207 -7.49 9.90 8.31
CA LEU A 207 -8.77 9.56 7.70
C LEU A 207 -9.45 8.45 8.48
N SER A 208 -10.77 8.57 8.68
CA SER A 208 -11.58 7.44 9.12
C SER A 208 -11.59 6.35 8.04
N GLN A 209 -11.90 5.11 8.40
CA GLN A 209 -11.95 4.02 7.43
C GLN A 209 -12.93 4.34 6.29
N LYS A 210 -14.11 4.82 6.61
CA LYS A 210 -15.10 5.23 5.60
C LYS A 210 -14.56 6.27 4.61
N GLN A 211 -13.73 7.22 5.09
CA GLN A 211 -13.11 8.21 4.22
C GLN A 211 -12.02 7.58 3.34
N ARG A 212 -11.21 6.65 3.91
CA ARG A 212 -10.20 5.92 3.14
C ARG A 212 -10.83 5.12 2.01
N ASP A 213 -11.82 4.29 2.34
CA ASP A 213 -12.53 3.45 1.37
C ASP A 213 -13.13 4.29 0.25
N ARG A 214 -13.77 5.41 0.61
CA ARG A 214 -14.36 6.35 -0.34
C ARG A 214 -13.32 6.98 -1.27
N ASN A 215 -12.18 7.41 -0.74
CA ASN A 215 -11.11 8.02 -1.51
C ASN A 215 -10.43 7.01 -2.46
N LEU A 216 -10.18 5.80 -1.97
CA LEU A 216 -9.64 4.71 -2.79
C LEU A 216 -10.60 4.30 -3.90
N LEU A 217 -11.88 4.09 -3.60
CA LEU A 217 -12.90 3.77 -4.58
C LEU A 217 -12.95 4.83 -5.71
N ALA A 218 -12.90 6.11 -5.35
CA ALA A 218 -12.90 7.18 -6.33
C ALA A 218 -11.65 7.14 -7.25
N PHE A 219 -10.50 6.78 -6.72
CA PHE A 219 -9.27 6.62 -7.48
C PHE A 219 -9.31 5.36 -8.37
N GLU A 220 -9.75 4.23 -7.84
CA GLU A 220 -9.90 2.96 -8.58
C GLU A 220 -10.88 3.10 -9.76
N LYS A 221 -12.04 3.69 -9.51
CA LYS A 221 -13.07 3.94 -10.56
C LYS A 221 -12.71 5.07 -11.53
N GLY A 222 -11.55 5.72 -11.37
CA GLY A 222 -11.11 6.81 -12.25
C GLY A 222 -11.90 8.11 -12.11
N LEU A 223 -12.71 8.28 -11.04
CA LEU A 223 -13.37 9.55 -10.73
C LEU A 223 -12.39 10.66 -10.39
N VAL A 224 -11.22 10.27 -9.89
CA VAL A 224 -10.04 11.13 -9.71
C VAL A 224 -8.82 10.42 -10.29
N ARG A 225 -7.87 11.21 -10.81
CA ARG A 225 -6.62 10.69 -11.37
C ARG A 225 -5.43 10.86 -10.44
N VAL A 226 -5.58 11.66 -9.40
CA VAL A 226 -4.48 11.99 -8.47
C VAL A 226 -4.81 11.50 -7.06
N LEU A 227 -3.95 10.62 -6.56
CA LEU A 227 -3.95 10.18 -5.16
C LEU A 227 -2.73 10.79 -4.46
N VAL A 228 -2.94 11.58 -3.42
CA VAL A 228 -1.86 12.15 -2.61
C VAL A 228 -1.73 11.35 -1.32
N ALA A 229 -0.63 10.64 -1.13
CA ALA A 229 -0.49 9.66 -0.06
C ALA A 229 0.75 9.89 0.82
N THR A 230 0.70 9.35 2.03
CA THR A 230 1.88 9.11 2.87
C THR A 230 2.30 7.65 2.78
N ASP A 231 3.57 7.33 3.05
CA ASP A 231 4.08 5.95 3.02
C ASP A 231 3.19 5.00 3.81
N VAL A 232 2.96 5.30 5.08
CA VAL A 232 2.16 4.45 5.99
C VAL A 232 0.74 4.22 5.47
N ALA A 233 0.14 5.22 4.85
CA ALA A 233 -1.24 5.11 4.38
C ALA A 233 -1.35 4.41 3.01
N ALA A 234 -0.31 4.45 2.19
CA ALA A 234 -0.26 3.80 0.88
C ALA A 234 0.19 2.33 0.95
N ARG A 235 0.56 1.85 2.13
CA ARG A 235 0.95 0.47 2.35
C ARG A 235 -0.25 -0.47 2.20
N GLY A 236 -0.02 -1.62 1.59
CA GLY A 236 -1.07 -2.63 1.38
C GLY A 236 -2.21 -2.22 0.45
N ILE A 237 -2.16 -1.04 -0.22
CA ILE A 237 -3.12 -0.72 -1.26
C ILE A 237 -2.68 -1.36 -2.57
N ASP A 238 -3.59 -2.07 -3.21
CA ASP A 238 -3.44 -2.52 -4.58
C ASP A 238 -4.21 -1.59 -5.49
N VAL A 239 -3.48 -0.85 -6.31
CA VAL A 239 -4.04 0.09 -7.29
C VAL A 239 -3.44 -0.21 -8.65
N HIS A 240 -4.29 -0.20 -9.66
CA HIS A 240 -3.93 -0.54 -11.04
C HIS A 240 -3.88 0.70 -11.92
N ASP A 241 -3.25 0.57 -13.08
CA ASP A 241 -3.18 1.60 -14.13
C ASP A 241 -2.51 2.90 -13.67
N VAL A 242 -1.61 2.83 -12.68
CA VAL A 242 -0.82 3.97 -12.25
C VAL A 242 0.34 4.18 -13.21
N THR A 243 0.28 5.24 -13.99
CA THR A 243 1.30 5.55 -15.00
C THR A 243 2.47 6.35 -14.44
N LEU A 244 2.24 7.13 -13.36
CA LEU A 244 3.25 7.99 -12.77
C LEU A 244 3.21 7.97 -11.24
N VAL A 245 4.36 7.73 -10.64
CA VAL A 245 4.60 7.94 -9.21
C VAL A 245 5.48 9.17 -9.03
N VAL A 246 5.02 10.14 -8.25
CA VAL A 246 5.78 11.35 -7.92
C VAL A 246 6.15 11.32 -6.44
N GLN A 247 7.41 11.22 -6.15
CA GLN A 247 7.96 11.40 -4.80
C GLN A 247 8.23 12.90 -4.61
N THR A 248 7.27 13.62 -4.01
CA THR A 248 7.36 15.08 -3.86
C THR A 248 8.49 15.51 -2.91
N ASP A 249 8.92 14.60 -2.07
CA ASP A 249 10.13 14.66 -1.26
C ASP A 249 10.86 13.32 -1.34
N PRO A 250 12.20 13.30 -1.35
CA PRO A 250 12.96 12.07 -1.33
C PRO A 250 12.55 11.20 -0.14
N PRO A 251 12.38 9.89 -0.33
CA PRO A 251 12.17 8.96 0.78
C PRO A 251 13.40 8.89 1.69
N ALA A 252 13.19 8.43 2.92
CA ALA A 252 14.24 8.40 3.94
C ALA A 252 15.26 7.27 3.68
N ASP A 253 14.86 6.18 3.04
CA ASP A 253 15.62 4.96 2.89
C ASP A 253 15.31 4.24 1.56
N PRO A 254 16.19 3.30 1.12
CA PRO A 254 16.01 2.55 -0.13
C PRO A 254 14.74 1.71 -0.18
N LYS A 255 14.30 1.14 0.94
CA LYS A 255 13.11 0.31 1.02
C LYS A 255 11.85 1.14 0.74
N SER A 256 11.73 2.29 1.41
CA SER A 256 10.63 3.24 1.15
C SER A 256 10.64 3.71 -0.31
N PHE A 257 11.82 3.91 -0.92
CA PHE A 257 11.92 4.25 -2.33
C PHE A 257 11.30 3.17 -3.22
N LEU A 258 11.68 1.91 -3.02
CA LEU A 258 11.18 0.77 -3.80
C LEU A 258 9.68 0.54 -3.60
N HIS A 259 9.19 0.63 -2.37
CA HIS A 259 7.76 0.48 -2.06
C HIS A 259 6.88 1.56 -2.70
N ARG A 260 7.35 2.82 -2.76
CA ARG A 260 6.67 3.89 -3.49
C ARG A 260 6.70 3.63 -5.00
N SER A 261 7.87 3.32 -5.53
CA SER A 261 8.06 3.04 -6.96
C SER A 261 7.21 1.86 -7.44
N GLY A 262 7.11 0.80 -6.65
CA GLY A 262 6.32 -0.39 -6.95
C GLY A 262 4.78 -0.17 -6.97
N ARG A 263 4.31 1.06 -6.91
CA ARG A 263 2.90 1.40 -7.17
C ARG A 263 2.60 1.64 -8.64
N THR A 264 3.62 1.74 -9.48
CA THR A 264 3.51 1.76 -10.96
C THR A 264 4.23 0.55 -11.57
N ALA A 265 4.17 0.40 -12.88
CA ALA A 265 4.82 -0.68 -13.63
C ALA A 265 4.46 -2.10 -13.14
N ARG A 266 3.20 -2.32 -12.81
CA ARG A 266 2.69 -3.63 -12.37
C ARG A 266 2.23 -4.47 -13.56
N ALA A 267 2.25 -5.80 -13.38
CA ALA A 267 1.79 -6.77 -14.39
C ALA A 267 2.47 -6.65 -15.76
N GLY A 268 3.72 -6.14 -15.81
CA GLY A 268 4.48 -5.98 -17.07
C GLY A 268 4.21 -4.69 -17.82
N GLU A 269 3.41 -3.78 -17.27
CA GLU A 269 3.23 -2.44 -17.81
C GLU A 269 4.45 -1.55 -17.55
N GLN A 270 4.61 -0.51 -18.36
CA GLN A 270 5.63 0.52 -18.14
C GLN A 270 5.11 1.61 -17.21
N GLY A 271 6.00 2.21 -16.42
CA GLY A 271 5.65 3.29 -15.52
C GLY A 271 6.81 4.21 -15.20
N ASP A 272 6.48 5.45 -14.92
CA ASP A 272 7.45 6.48 -14.58
C ASP A 272 7.47 6.77 -13.09
N VAL A 273 8.67 6.97 -12.55
CA VAL A 273 8.90 7.35 -11.16
C VAL A 273 9.73 8.64 -11.13
N VAL A 274 9.12 9.71 -10.66
CA VAL A 274 9.78 11.01 -10.49
C VAL A 274 10.13 11.23 -9.03
N THR A 275 11.37 11.55 -8.74
CA THR A 275 11.80 12.03 -7.42
C THR A 275 12.21 13.49 -7.50
N LEU A 276 11.48 14.35 -6.81
CA LEU A 276 11.81 15.77 -6.72
C LEU A 276 12.82 16.00 -5.59
N VAL A 277 13.89 16.71 -5.89
CA VAL A 277 14.94 17.04 -4.93
C VAL A 277 15.22 18.55 -4.91
N LEU A 278 15.46 19.08 -3.74
CA LEU A 278 16.06 20.40 -3.61
C LEU A 278 17.59 20.29 -3.77
N PRO A 279 18.31 21.35 -4.15
CA PRO A 279 19.75 21.30 -4.35
C PRO A 279 20.53 20.70 -3.18
N ASN A 280 20.13 21.00 -1.95
CA ASN A 280 20.74 20.47 -0.73
C ASN A 280 20.43 18.96 -0.47
N GLN A 281 19.45 18.39 -1.15
CA GLN A 281 19.04 17.00 -1.03
C GLN A 281 19.64 16.09 -2.13
N ALA A 282 20.10 16.65 -3.23
CA ALA A 282 20.53 15.91 -4.42
C ALA A 282 21.63 14.86 -4.12
N ARG A 283 22.62 15.20 -3.29
CA ARG A 283 23.72 14.28 -2.94
C ARG A 283 23.24 13.09 -2.11
N SER A 284 22.45 13.32 -1.06
CA SER A 284 21.93 12.27 -0.19
C SER A 284 20.96 11.35 -0.93
N THR A 285 20.10 11.93 -1.76
CA THR A 285 19.17 11.16 -2.61
C THR A 285 19.91 10.25 -3.59
N ARG A 286 20.95 10.75 -4.26
CA ARG A 286 21.78 9.94 -5.15
C ARG A 286 22.44 8.76 -4.42
N GLN A 287 22.93 8.97 -3.20
CA GLN A 287 23.51 7.89 -2.40
C GLN A 287 22.44 6.85 -1.99
N MET A 288 21.27 7.30 -1.61
CA MET A 288 20.12 6.45 -1.27
C MET A 288 19.69 5.60 -2.48
N MET A 289 19.50 6.22 -3.65
CA MET A 289 19.12 5.51 -4.88
C MET A 289 20.18 4.48 -5.33
N LYS A 290 21.48 4.82 -5.18
CA LYS A 290 22.56 3.86 -5.44
C LYS A 290 22.46 2.62 -4.55
N ARG A 291 22.07 2.79 -3.25
CA ARG A 291 21.81 1.67 -2.33
C ARG A 291 20.57 0.85 -2.74
N ALA A 292 19.61 1.48 -3.38
CA ALA A 292 18.43 0.82 -3.97
C ALA A 292 18.74 0.12 -5.33
N GLY A 293 20.00 0.14 -5.80
CA GLY A 293 20.39 -0.43 -7.09
C GLY A 293 20.12 0.47 -8.29
N ILE A 294 19.63 1.70 -8.08
CA ILE A 294 19.19 2.61 -9.14
C ILE A 294 20.27 3.68 -9.42
N ARG A 295 20.62 3.84 -10.70
CA ARG A 295 21.63 4.79 -11.17
C ARG A 295 21.00 5.75 -12.16
N VAL A 296 20.53 6.89 -11.64
CA VAL A 296 19.94 7.98 -12.45
C VAL A 296 20.67 9.28 -12.14
N LYS A 297 20.92 10.07 -13.18
CA LYS A 297 21.47 11.42 -13.03
C LYS A 297 20.32 12.38 -12.67
N SER A 298 20.59 13.30 -11.76
CA SER A 298 19.66 14.39 -11.50
C SER A 298 19.75 15.43 -12.63
N VAL A 299 18.60 15.96 -13.02
CA VAL A 299 18.44 17.01 -14.02
C VAL A 299 17.80 18.22 -13.35
N ALA A 300 18.39 19.39 -13.49
CA ALA A 300 17.79 20.63 -13.02
C ALA A 300 16.67 21.03 -13.98
N ILE A 301 15.47 21.21 -13.44
CA ILE A 301 14.27 21.56 -14.23
C ILE A 301 13.57 22.83 -13.74
N THR A 302 12.82 23.41 -14.65
CA THR A 302 11.85 24.47 -14.42
C THR A 302 10.48 24.01 -14.93
N PRO A 303 9.39 24.73 -14.63
CA PRO A 303 8.08 24.43 -15.19
C PRO A 303 8.02 24.40 -16.74
N ALA A 304 8.96 25.05 -17.41
CA ALA A 304 9.03 25.12 -18.87
C ALA A 304 10.00 24.09 -19.49
N SER A 305 10.57 23.17 -18.70
CA SER A 305 11.51 22.16 -19.20
C SER A 305 10.80 21.12 -20.05
N GLU A 306 11.43 20.75 -21.17
CA GLU A 306 10.93 19.77 -22.14
C GLU A 306 10.73 18.39 -21.50
N ASP A 307 11.72 17.91 -20.72
CA ASP A 307 11.62 16.66 -19.95
C ASP A 307 10.33 16.55 -19.11
N LEU A 308 9.89 17.68 -18.54
CA LEU A 308 8.65 17.72 -17.76
C LEU A 308 7.41 17.62 -18.66
N THR A 309 7.43 18.32 -19.80
CA THR A 309 6.32 18.33 -20.76
C THR A 309 6.12 16.94 -21.37
N GLU A 310 7.19 16.28 -21.78
CA GLU A 310 7.17 14.92 -22.33
C GLU A 310 6.61 13.92 -21.32
N LEU A 311 7.04 14.00 -20.06
CA LEU A 311 6.61 13.10 -18.99
C LEU A 311 5.13 13.33 -18.60
N VAL A 312 4.64 14.55 -18.62
CA VAL A 312 3.23 14.87 -18.35
C VAL A 312 2.34 14.36 -19.47
N GLY A 313 2.79 14.48 -20.70
CA GLY A 313 2.03 14.13 -21.89
C GLY A 313 0.80 15.01 -22.07
N GLU A 314 -0.33 14.40 -22.41
CA GLU A 314 -1.60 15.10 -22.58
C GLU A 314 -2.15 15.57 -21.22
N HIS A 315 -2.55 16.84 -21.17
CA HIS A 315 -3.18 17.41 -19.98
C HIS A 315 -4.66 16.99 -19.88
N ALA A 316 -5.05 16.58 -18.70
CA ALA A 316 -6.46 16.34 -18.39
C ALA A 316 -7.22 17.68 -18.32
N PRO A 317 -8.53 17.69 -18.67
CA PRO A 317 -9.35 18.88 -18.54
C PRO A 317 -9.35 19.42 -17.10
N VAL A 318 -9.28 20.74 -16.97
CA VAL A 318 -9.44 21.44 -15.69
C VAL A 318 -10.91 21.33 -15.26
N VAL A 319 -11.16 20.96 -14.01
CA VAL A 319 -12.50 20.79 -13.45
C VAL A 319 -12.70 21.77 -12.29
N GLU A 320 -13.28 22.92 -12.59
CA GLU A 320 -13.58 23.91 -11.56
C GLU A 320 -14.69 23.43 -10.62
N GLY A 321 -14.54 23.74 -9.32
CA GLY A 321 -15.54 23.39 -8.31
C GLY A 321 -15.79 21.89 -8.14
N TRP A 322 -14.79 21.06 -8.47
CA TRP A 322 -14.87 19.62 -8.27
C TRP A 322 -15.06 19.26 -6.80
N SER A 323 -15.91 18.28 -6.54
CA SER A 323 -16.03 17.67 -5.21
C SER A 323 -16.23 16.17 -5.31
N LEU A 324 -15.61 15.45 -4.39
CA LEU A 324 -15.71 13.99 -4.30
C LEU A 324 -17.16 13.53 -4.10
N ASP A 325 -17.93 14.25 -3.31
CA ASP A 325 -19.33 13.89 -3.03
C ASP A 325 -20.18 13.91 -4.32
N LYS A 326 -20.03 14.95 -5.13
CA LYS A 326 -20.71 15.05 -6.43
C LYS A 326 -20.28 13.94 -7.39
N ALA A 327 -18.98 13.62 -7.43
CA ALA A 327 -18.45 12.58 -8.31
C ALA A 327 -19.00 11.18 -7.91
N LEU A 328 -19.03 10.86 -6.63
CA LEU A 328 -19.58 9.60 -6.13
C LEU A 328 -21.10 9.51 -6.28
N GLU A 329 -21.80 10.63 -6.16
CA GLU A 329 -23.25 10.68 -6.41
C GLU A 329 -23.59 10.43 -7.88
N ALA A 330 -22.80 10.98 -8.78
CA ALA A 330 -22.92 10.71 -10.22
C ALA A 330 -22.68 9.23 -10.55
N LEU A 331 -21.67 8.61 -9.94
CA LEU A 331 -21.39 7.18 -10.11
C LEU A 331 -22.59 6.31 -9.70
N ARG A 332 -23.19 6.57 -8.52
CA ARG A 332 -24.35 5.81 -8.01
C ARG A 332 -25.62 5.94 -8.88
N ARG A 333 -25.71 7.00 -9.68
CA ARG A 333 -26.84 7.19 -10.61
C ARG A 333 -26.64 6.48 -11.93
N SER A 334 -25.40 6.07 -12.24
CA SER A 334 -25.03 5.37 -13.47
C SER A 334 -24.99 3.84 -13.32
N GLU A 335 -24.95 3.33 -12.09
CA GLU A 335 -25.11 1.92 -11.72
C GLU A 335 -26.60 1.58 -11.49
#